data_7de65309dd169e41ae4eaaa5d57b56f6
#
_entry.id   7de65309dd169e41ae4eaaa5d57b56f6
#
_cell.length_a   1.000
_cell.length_b   1.000
_cell.length_c   1.000
_cell.angle_alpha   90.00
_cell.angle_beta   90.00
_cell.angle_gamma   90.00
#
_symmetry.space_group_name_H-M   'P 1'
#
loop_
_entity.id
_entity.type
_entity.pdbx_description
1 polymer ?
#
loop_
_entity_poly.entity_id
_entity_poly.type
_entity_poly.pdbx_seq_one_letter_code
_entity_poly.pdbx_strand_id
1 'polypeptide(L)'
;MRLIYHPDAESELIEAVRYYESRVATLGVQFLDEADREVAIILEAPERWRVIEQGVRSYSMPRFPYAVYYRDFPDHLHILAFKHHRRHPNYWRYRVSE
;
A
#
# COMPACT_ATOMS: atom_id res chain seq x y z
N MET A 1 2.99 -12.27 12.66
CA MET A 1 1.79 -11.76 11.98
C MET A 1 1.93 -11.98 10.49
N ARG A 2 0.88 -12.45 9.83
CA ARG A 2 0.92 -12.69 8.39
C ARG A 2 0.64 -11.39 7.62
N LEU A 3 1.22 -11.30 6.45
CA LEU A 3 1.01 -10.18 5.53
C LEU A 3 0.26 -10.71 4.31
N ILE A 4 -0.91 -10.17 4.04
CA ILE A 4 -1.76 -10.59 2.93
C ILE A 4 -2.06 -9.38 2.04
N TYR A 5 -1.81 -9.53 0.74
CA TYR A 5 -2.11 -8.48 -0.23
C TYR A 5 -3.41 -8.82 -0.96
N HIS A 6 -4.29 -7.83 -1.06
CA HIS A 6 -5.40 -7.94 -2.01
C HIS A 6 -4.80 -8.07 -3.41
N PRO A 7 -5.34 -8.93 -4.28
CA PRO A 7 -4.78 -9.10 -5.63
C PRO A 7 -4.62 -7.80 -6.40
N ASP A 8 -5.55 -6.86 -6.25
CA ASP A 8 -5.48 -5.59 -6.96
C ASP A 8 -4.42 -4.67 -6.36
N ALA A 9 -4.13 -4.80 -5.06
CA ALA A 9 -3.02 -4.08 -4.44
C ALA A 9 -1.68 -4.58 -4.98
N GLU A 10 -1.55 -5.89 -5.13
CA GLU A 10 -0.35 -6.48 -5.71
C GLU A 10 -0.14 -5.99 -7.15
N SER A 11 -1.22 -5.96 -7.94
CA SER A 11 -1.15 -5.44 -9.31
C SER A 11 -0.72 -3.98 -9.34
N GLU A 12 -1.24 -3.17 -8.42
CA GLU A 12 -0.86 -1.75 -8.33
C GLU A 12 0.62 -1.59 -8.00
N LEU A 13 1.14 -2.42 -7.10
CA LEU A 13 2.56 -2.41 -6.77
C LEU A 13 3.41 -2.73 -8.00
N ILE A 14 3.06 -3.81 -8.71
CA ILE A 14 3.78 -4.24 -9.89
C ILE A 14 3.74 -3.16 -10.99
N GLU A 15 2.57 -2.58 -11.22
CA GLU A 15 2.41 -1.53 -12.22
C GLU A 15 3.26 -0.29 -11.90
N ALA A 16 3.30 0.11 -10.61
CA ALA A 16 4.11 1.24 -10.19
C ALA A 16 5.59 0.97 -10.40
N VAL A 17 6.06 -0.24 -10.03
CA VAL A 17 7.46 -0.64 -10.26
C VAL A 17 7.82 -0.55 -11.73
N ARG A 18 6.97 -1.08 -12.59
CA ARG A 18 7.19 -1.06 -14.05
C ARG A 18 7.22 0.37 -14.59
N TYR A 19 6.30 1.20 -14.13
CA TYR A 19 6.23 2.59 -14.56
C TYR A 19 7.52 3.33 -14.23
N TYR A 20 7.98 3.25 -12.98
CA TYR A 20 9.19 3.95 -12.56
C TYR A 20 10.43 3.41 -13.25
N GLU A 21 10.51 2.10 -13.43
CA GLU A 21 11.66 1.49 -14.11
C GLU A 21 11.72 1.91 -15.58
N SER A 22 10.58 2.11 -16.22
CA SER A 22 10.53 2.59 -17.60
C SER A 22 10.98 4.03 -17.76
N ARG A 23 10.92 4.81 -16.66
CA ARG A 23 11.30 6.23 -16.69
C ARG A 23 12.77 6.44 -16.39
N VAL A 24 13.28 5.76 -15.37
CA VAL A 24 14.68 5.89 -14.93
C VAL A 24 15.14 4.50 -14.50
N ALA A 25 16.27 4.05 -15.03
CA ALA A 25 16.85 2.76 -14.65
C ALA A 25 17.04 2.69 -13.13
N THR A 26 16.70 1.57 -12.53
CA THR A 26 16.72 1.24 -11.10
C THR A 26 15.67 1.95 -10.23
N LEU A 27 14.91 2.89 -10.79
CA LEU A 27 13.90 3.61 -10.00
C LEU A 27 12.75 2.68 -9.58
N GLY A 28 12.39 1.71 -10.40
CA GLY A 28 11.40 0.70 -10.04
C GLY A 28 11.86 -0.15 -8.85
N VAL A 29 13.13 -0.55 -8.83
CA VAL A 29 13.71 -1.28 -7.70
C VAL A 29 13.67 -0.42 -6.44
N GLN A 30 13.99 0.86 -6.57
CA GLN A 30 13.94 1.79 -5.44
C GLN A 30 12.51 1.93 -4.89
N PHE A 31 11.52 1.99 -5.77
CA PHE A 31 10.12 2.03 -5.35
C PHE A 31 9.74 0.77 -4.58
N LEU A 32 10.09 -0.40 -5.09
CA LEU A 32 9.79 -1.67 -4.45
C LEU A 32 10.45 -1.75 -3.07
N ASP A 33 11.73 -1.39 -2.99
CA ASP A 33 12.47 -1.40 -1.71
C ASP A 33 11.81 -0.48 -0.69
N GLU A 34 11.37 0.69 -1.13
CA GLU A 34 10.70 1.62 -0.22
C GLU A 34 9.33 1.08 0.20
N ALA A 35 8.56 0.52 -0.73
CA ALA A 35 7.26 -0.08 -0.41
C ALA A 35 7.43 -1.20 0.64
N ASP A 36 8.41 -2.06 0.47
CA ASP A 36 8.69 -3.14 1.42
C ASP A 36 9.08 -2.58 2.79
N ARG A 37 9.89 -1.55 2.82
CA ARG A 37 10.32 -0.90 4.06
C ARG A 37 9.14 -0.25 4.77
N GLU A 38 8.26 0.42 4.03
CA GLU A 38 7.09 1.08 4.61
C GLU A 38 6.09 0.07 5.16
N VAL A 39 5.90 -1.05 4.47
CA VAL A 39 5.05 -2.14 4.97
C VAL A 39 5.63 -2.72 6.26
N ALA A 40 6.95 -2.87 6.34
CA ALA A 40 7.60 -3.34 7.56
C ALA A 40 7.38 -2.38 8.73
N ILE A 41 7.42 -1.08 8.47
CA ILE A 41 7.15 -0.05 9.49
C ILE A 41 5.70 -0.18 9.98
N ILE A 42 4.76 -0.37 9.07
CA ILE A 42 3.34 -0.57 9.42
C ILE A 42 3.19 -1.83 10.29
N LEU A 43 3.86 -2.92 9.94
CA LEU A 43 3.77 -4.18 10.68
C LEU A 43 4.23 -4.06 12.14
N GLU A 44 5.17 -3.16 12.42
CA GLU A 44 5.67 -2.94 13.78
C GLU A 44 4.61 -2.35 14.71
N ALA A 45 3.75 -1.47 14.19
CA ALA A 45 2.72 -0.81 14.99
C ALA A 45 1.56 -0.40 14.08
N PRO A 46 0.75 -1.37 13.63
CA PRO A 46 -0.28 -1.09 12.61
C PRO A 46 -1.36 -0.12 13.09
N GLU A 47 -1.59 -0.03 14.40
CA GLU A 47 -2.59 0.89 14.96
C GLU A 47 -2.10 2.33 15.07
N ARG A 48 -0.84 2.62 14.71
CA ARG A 48 -0.26 3.96 14.82
C ARG A 48 -0.94 4.97 13.89
N TRP A 49 -1.35 4.52 12.71
CA TRP A 49 -1.92 5.43 11.72
C TRP A 49 -3.44 5.47 11.80
N ARG A 50 -3.99 6.62 11.40
CA ARG A 50 -5.41 6.92 11.57
C ARG A 50 -6.29 6.06 10.70
N VAL A 51 -7.41 5.59 11.26
CA VAL A 51 -8.49 4.98 10.48
C VAL A 51 -9.19 6.06 9.66
N ILE A 52 -9.32 5.83 8.37
CA ILE A 52 -10.03 6.76 7.48
C ILE A 52 -11.50 6.37 7.32
N GLU A 53 -11.80 5.08 7.10
CA GLU A 53 -13.17 4.56 7.09
C GLU A 53 -13.14 3.04 7.11
N GLN A 54 -14.22 2.41 7.62
CA GLN A 54 -14.41 0.95 7.60
C GLN A 54 -13.21 0.15 8.13
N GLY A 55 -12.53 0.69 9.11
CA GLY A 55 -11.34 0.06 9.68
C GLY A 55 -10.09 0.16 8.82
N VAL A 56 -10.15 0.85 7.69
CA VAL A 56 -9.02 1.04 6.79
C VAL A 56 -8.17 2.19 7.27
N ARG A 57 -6.86 1.96 7.31
CA ARG A 57 -5.85 2.96 7.67
C ARG A 57 -5.04 3.32 6.45
N SER A 58 -4.44 4.50 6.46
CA SER A 58 -3.64 5.01 5.35
C SER A 58 -2.28 5.50 5.85
N TYR A 59 -1.23 5.11 5.14
CA TYR A 59 0.13 5.56 5.41
C TYR A 59 0.75 6.06 4.11
N SER A 60 1.07 7.36 4.04
CA SER A 60 1.69 7.95 2.86
C SER A 60 3.17 7.62 2.79
N MET A 61 3.62 7.20 1.61
CA MET A 61 5.04 6.94 1.37
C MET A 61 5.81 8.27 1.32
N PRO A 62 7.02 8.33 1.92
CA PRO A 62 7.77 9.59 2.00
C PRO A 62 8.28 10.13 0.66
N ARG A 63 8.72 9.23 -0.25
CA ARG A 63 9.42 9.65 -1.48
C ARG A 63 8.58 9.56 -2.73
N PHE A 64 7.48 8.80 -2.72
CA PHE A 64 6.66 8.56 -3.90
C PHE A 64 5.23 9.00 -3.61
N PRO A 65 4.49 9.44 -4.64
CA PRO A 65 3.12 9.95 -4.45
C PRO A 65 2.10 8.82 -4.30
N TYR A 66 2.35 7.91 -3.36
CA TYR A 66 1.51 6.76 -3.07
C TYR A 66 1.24 6.65 -1.58
N ALA A 67 0.09 6.08 -1.25
CA ALA A 67 -0.24 5.70 0.11
C ALA A 67 -0.56 4.21 0.17
N VAL A 68 -0.17 3.58 1.27
CA VAL A 68 -0.52 2.19 1.55
C VAL A 68 -1.81 2.20 2.36
N TYR A 69 -2.85 1.57 1.81
CA TYR A 69 -4.13 1.39 2.50
C TYR A 69 -4.21 -0.02 3.02
N TYR A 70 -4.54 -0.17 4.32
CA TYR A 70 -4.51 -1.48 4.94
C TYR A 70 -5.55 -1.61 6.05
N ARG A 71 -5.87 -2.84 6.40
CA ARG A 71 -6.68 -3.18 7.57
C ARG A 71 -5.87 -4.07 8.50
N ASP A 72 -5.99 -3.77 9.78
CA ASP A 72 -5.27 -4.45 10.85
C ASP A 72 -6.19 -5.46 11.52
N PHE A 73 -5.83 -6.74 11.45
CA PHE A 73 -6.55 -7.84 12.10
C PHE A 73 -5.66 -8.49 13.15
N PRO A 74 -6.23 -9.22 14.12
CA PRO A 74 -5.42 -9.80 15.20
C PRO A 74 -4.29 -10.71 14.73
N ASP A 75 -4.47 -11.43 13.62
CA ASP A 75 -3.51 -12.42 13.13
C ASP A 75 -2.84 -12.05 11.81
N HIS A 76 -3.23 -10.95 11.18
CA HIS A 76 -2.64 -10.55 9.90
C HIS A 76 -2.85 -9.09 9.59
N LEU A 77 -2.05 -8.59 8.70
CA LEU A 77 -2.19 -7.28 8.09
C LEU A 77 -2.65 -7.47 6.65
N HIS A 78 -3.75 -6.83 6.26
CA HIS A 78 -4.28 -6.93 4.91
C HIS A 78 -3.99 -5.64 4.15
N ILE A 79 -3.12 -5.70 3.16
CA ILE A 79 -2.82 -4.56 2.29
C ILE A 79 -3.91 -4.49 1.22
N LEU A 80 -4.68 -3.41 1.25
CA LEU A 80 -5.81 -3.21 0.34
C LEU A 80 -5.43 -2.50 -0.94
N ALA A 81 -4.50 -1.55 -0.87
CA ALA A 81 -4.16 -0.73 -2.03
C ALA A 81 -2.80 -0.06 -1.88
N PHE A 82 -2.12 0.11 -3.01
CA PHE A 82 -1.07 1.10 -3.18
C PHE A 82 -1.68 2.20 -4.03
N LYS A 83 -2.22 3.22 -3.37
CA LYS A 83 -3.03 4.24 -3.99
C LYS A 83 -2.18 5.44 -4.40
N HIS A 84 -2.10 5.72 -5.70
CA HIS A 84 -1.52 6.99 -6.16
C HIS A 84 -2.35 8.15 -5.61
N HIS A 85 -1.73 9.24 -5.19
CA HIS A 85 -2.41 10.37 -4.57
C HIS A 85 -3.46 11.01 -5.48
N ARG A 86 -3.31 10.87 -6.80
CA ARG A 86 -4.25 11.43 -7.78
C ARG A 86 -5.40 10.50 -8.15
N ARG A 87 -5.36 9.25 -7.71
CA ARG A 87 -6.43 8.29 -7.95
C ARG A 87 -7.70 8.73 -7.22
N HIS A 88 -8.86 8.38 -7.76
CA HIS A 88 -10.16 8.67 -7.10
C HIS A 88 -10.14 8.13 -5.67
N PRO A 89 -10.55 8.95 -4.67
CA PRO A 89 -10.39 8.56 -3.26
C PRO A 89 -11.19 7.34 -2.83
N ASN A 90 -12.19 6.92 -3.62
CA ASN A 90 -13.09 5.83 -3.24
C ASN A 90 -12.91 4.57 -4.06
N TYR A 91 -11.98 4.53 -5.01
CA TYR A 91 -11.89 3.43 -5.97
C TYR A 91 -11.59 2.07 -5.33
N TRP A 92 -10.97 2.07 -4.14
CA TRP A 92 -10.54 0.87 -3.43
C TRP A 92 -11.65 0.27 -2.55
N ARG A 93 -12.76 0.97 -2.35
CA ARG A 93 -13.79 0.59 -1.35
C ARG A 93 -14.35 -0.82 -1.55
N TYR A 94 -14.51 -1.25 -2.81
CA TYR A 94 -15.03 -2.59 -3.09
C TYR A 94 -14.16 -3.70 -2.50
N ARG A 95 -12.88 -3.41 -2.26
CA ARG A 95 -11.92 -4.40 -1.76
C ARG A 95 -12.14 -4.77 -0.30
N VAL A 96 -12.83 -3.93 0.42
CA VAL A 96 -13.05 -4.14 1.86
C VAL A 96 -13.95 -5.35 2.11
N SER A 97 -14.92 -5.58 1.23
CA SER A 97 -15.90 -6.66 1.38
C SER A 97 -15.53 -7.94 0.63
N GLU A 98 -14.38 -7.99 0.00
CA GLU A 98 -13.90 -9.18 -0.71
C GLU A 98 -13.08 -10.11 0.16
#